data_03bf4a9a15d0c197d2d029f25d09e98c
#
_entry.id   03bf4a9a15d0c197d2d029f25d09e98c
#
_cell.length_a   1.000
_cell.length_b   1.000
_cell.length_c   1.000
_cell.angle_alpha   90.00
_cell.angle_beta   90.00
_cell.angle_gamma   90.00
#
_symmetry.space_group_name_H-M   'P 1'
#
loop_
_entity.id
_entity.type
_entity.pdbx_description
1 polymer ?
#
loop_
_entity_poly.entity_id
_entity_poly.type
_entity_poly.pdbx_seq_one_letter_code
_entity_poly.pdbx_strand_id
1 'polypeptide(L)'
;MKKWIYSGTREEQPSERELMHGKLAKKAASEGIVLLKNEGILPLKKDTAAALLGYGAEKTVKGGIGSGDVNNRKNISIYQGLKEAGVKIVSEDWISDYHNRYEQAREVWKEKVLEEAKKVDNPFDAYAENPFAMPLGRKVAEEDICEADVVIYVISRISGEGKDRRKVKGDYYLSEREEEDLRYLAEMNKPVILILNAGGPVELTDILEQTDNIKGILNISQLGQEGGDALADVLLGKEVPGGKLTTTWARRYEDYPASEEYGYLNGNLEKEKYKEGIYVGCLLYTS
;
A
#
# COMPACT_ATOMS: atom_id res chain seq x y z
N MET A 1 12.44 41.45 -15.00
CA MET A 1 12.22 40.18 -14.28
C MET A 1 11.79 39.13 -15.27
N LYS A 2 12.54 38.04 -15.46
CA LYS A 2 12.07 36.89 -16.23
C LYS A 2 10.88 36.28 -15.49
N LYS A 3 9.69 36.30 -16.09
CA LYS A 3 8.55 35.52 -15.59
C LYS A 3 8.89 34.04 -15.72
N TRP A 4 8.99 33.36 -14.59
CA TRP A 4 9.07 31.90 -14.60
C TRP A 4 7.74 31.34 -15.07
N ILE A 5 7.76 30.61 -16.18
CA ILE A 5 6.59 29.93 -16.68
C ILE A 5 6.62 28.54 -16.06
N TYR A 6 5.75 28.30 -15.12
CA TYR A 6 5.56 26.95 -14.58
C TYR A 6 4.82 26.09 -15.61
N SER A 7 5.23 24.86 -15.79
CA SER A 7 4.62 23.91 -16.73
C SER A 7 3.25 23.40 -16.29
N GLY A 8 2.86 23.66 -15.06
CA GLY A 8 1.54 23.29 -14.51
C GLY A 8 0.45 24.30 -14.87
N THR A 9 -0.77 23.83 -15.04
CA THR A 9 -1.95 24.68 -15.18
C THR A 9 -2.52 25.05 -13.80
N ARG A 10 -3.15 26.24 -13.70
CA ARG A 10 -3.94 26.69 -12.56
C ARG A 10 -5.44 26.65 -12.83
N GLU A 11 -5.84 26.14 -14.00
CA GLU A 11 -7.23 25.99 -14.37
C GLU A 11 -7.92 25.01 -13.42
N GLU A 12 -9.14 25.34 -12.99
CA GLU A 12 -9.94 24.47 -12.10
C GLU A 12 -10.34 23.18 -12.83
N GLN A 13 -10.69 23.28 -14.10
CA GLN A 13 -11.07 22.12 -14.90
C GLN A 13 -9.83 21.45 -15.52
N PRO A 14 -9.79 20.12 -15.53
CA PRO A 14 -8.71 19.39 -16.16
C PRO A 14 -8.72 19.63 -17.69
N SER A 15 -7.56 19.83 -18.27
CA SER A 15 -7.41 19.87 -19.73
C SER A 15 -7.64 18.49 -20.36
N GLU A 16 -7.90 18.45 -21.67
CA GLU A 16 -8.02 17.17 -22.41
C GLU A 16 -6.78 16.30 -22.25
N ARG A 17 -5.59 16.92 -22.21
CA ARG A 17 -4.33 16.22 -21.99
C ARG A 17 -4.31 15.56 -20.61
N GLU A 18 -4.73 16.24 -19.55
CA GLU A 18 -4.80 15.68 -18.20
C GLU A 18 -5.78 14.50 -18.14
N LEU A 19 -6.94 14.61 -18.79
CA LEU A 19 -7.91 13.53 -18.87
C LEU A 19 -7.38 12.32 -19.65
N MET A 20 -6.66 12.55 -20.76
CA MET A 20 -6.01 11.47 -21.52
C MET A 20 -4.89 10.80 -20.70
N HIS A 21 -4.08 11.59 -20.00
CA HIS A 21 -3.02 11.06 -19.15
C HIS A 21 -3.58 10.27 -17.97
N GLY A 22 -4.72 10.69 -17.38
CA GLY A 22 -5.42 9.92 -16.35
C GLY A 22 -5.84 8.54 -16.88
N LYS A 23 -6.43 8.45 -18.07
CA LYS A 23 -6.80 7.17 -18.69
C LYS A 23 -5.57 6.27 -18.94
N LEU A 24 -4.47 6.86 -19.42
CA LEU A 24 -3.22 6.13 -19.64
C LEU A 24 -2.62 5.64 -18.31
N ALA A 25 -2.64 6.49 -17.28
CA ALA A 25 -2.17 6.14 -15.94
C ALA A 25 -3.00 4.98 -15.34
N LYS A 26 -4.33 5.01 -15.48
CA LYS A 26 -5.21 3.92 -15.06
C LYS A 26 -4.86 2.61 -15.77
N LYS A 27 -4.69 2.65 -17.07
CA LYS A 27 -4.31 1.47 -17.87
C LYS A 27 -2.96 0.91 -17.43
N ALA A 28 -1.94 1.76 -17.32
CA ALA A 28 -0.61 1.34 -16.83
C ALA A 28 -0.67 0.76 -15.41
N ALA A 29 -1.48 1.34 -14.53
CA ALA A 29 -1.70 0.84 -13.18
C ALA A 29 -2.31 -0.57 -13.20
N SER A 30 -3.36 -0.80 -13.99
CA SER A 30 -4.00 -2.13 -14.11
C SER A 30 -3.02 -3.19 -14.65
N GLU A 31 -2.23 -2.85 -15.67
CA GLU A 31 -1.21 -3.73 -16.24
C GLU A 31 -0.06 -4.02 -15.27
N GLY A 32 0.23 -3.09 -14.34
CA GLY A 32 1.28 -3.22 -13.34
C GLY A 32 0.90 -4.04 -12.11
N ILE A 33 -0.37 -4.33 -11.88
CA ILE A 33 -0.83 -5.16 -10.75
C ILE A 33 -0.32 -6.58 -10.92
N VAL A 34 0.26 -7.14 -9.85
CA VAL A 34 0.77 -8.52 -9.81
C VAL A 34 -0.20 -9.41 -9.04
N LEU A 35 -0.74 -10.43 -9.68
CA LEU A 35 -1.52 -11.46 -9.04
C LEU A 35 -0.60 -12.54 -8.48
N LEU A 36 -0.43 -12.58 -7.15
CA LEU A 36 0.44 -13.54 -6.45
C LEU A 36 -0.28 -14.84 -6.10
N LYS A 37 -1.57 -14.75 -5.76
CA LYS A 37 -2.39 -15.91 -5.41
C LYS A 37 -3.83 -15.70 -5.85
N ASN A 38 -4.46 -16.74 -6.43
CA ASN A 38 -5.89 -16.77 -6.69
C ASN A 38 -6.41 -18.22 -6.61
N GLU A 39 -7.12 -18.54 -5.56
CA GLU A 39 -7.79 -19.83 -5.39
C GLU A 39 -9.24 -19.79 -5.87
N GLY A 40 -9.49 -19.11 -6.99
CA GLY A 40 -10.81 -19.04 -7.60
C GLY A 40 -11.73 -17.96 -6.99
N ILE A 41 -11.19 -17.07 -6.14
CA ILE A 41 -11.97 -15.97 -5.55
C ILE A 41 -12.08 -14.76 -6.50
N LEU A 42 -11.16 -14.61 -7.43
CA LEU A 42 -11.15 -13.58 -8.45
C LEU A 42 -11.46 -14.16 -9.83
N PRO A 43 -12.17 -13.41 -10.71
CA PRO A 43 -12.77 -12.10 -10.42
C PRO A 43 -13.95 -12.17 -9.45
N LEU A 44 -14.23 -11.08 -8.77
CA LEU A 44 -15.39 -10.95 -7.90
C LEU A 44 -16.67 -11.13 -8.74
N LYS A 45 -17.64 -11.88 -8.19
CA LYS A 45 -18.92 -12.05 -8.85
C LYS A 45 -19.74 -10.77 -8.77
N LYS A 46 -20.66 -10.62 -9.71
CA LYS A 46 -21.64 -9.54 -9.65
C LYS A 46 -22.41 -9.63 -8.32
N ASP A 47 -22.69 -8.49 -7.75
CA ASP A 47 -23.42 -8.35 -6.48
C ASP A 47 -22.68 -8.89 -5.22
N THR A 48 -21.39 -9.21 -5.32
CA THR A 48 -20.57 -9.57 -4.16
C THR A 48 -20.57 -8.44 -3.14
N ALA A 49 -20.94 -8.76 -1.89
CA ALA A 49 -20.78 -7.84 -0.77
C ALA A 49 -19.38 -7.99 -0.18
N ALA A 50 -18.64 -6.90 -0.12
CA ALA A 50 -17.27 -6.89 0.35
C ALA A 50 -17.12 -6.07 1.65
N ALA A 51 -16.45 -6.64 2.64
CA ALA A 51 -15.88 -5.85 3.73
C ALA A 51 -14.50 -5.35 3.29
N LEU A 52 -14.32 -4.05 3.23
CA LEU A 52 -13.05 -3.41 2.88
C LEU A 52 -12.39 -2.89 4.14
N LEU A 53 -11.22 -3.41 4.47
CA LEU A 53 -10.53 -3.17 5.72
C LEU A 53 -9.04 -2.87 5.49
N GLY A 54 -8.36 -2.40 6.54
CA GLY A 54 -6.93 -2.10 6.48
C GLY A 54 -6.63 -0.64 6.13
N TYR A 55 -5.43 -0.19 6.49
CA TYR A 55 -5.07 1.24 6.51
C TYR A 55 -5.14 1.91 5.13
N GLY A 56 -4.73 1.21 4.09
CA GLY A 56 -4.74 1.71 2.73
C GLY A 56 -6.09 1.65 2.02
N ALA A 57 -7.12 1.13 2.65
CA ALA A 57 -8.44 1.01 2.04
C ALA A 57 -8.98 2.37 1.58
N GLU A 58 -9.00 3.34 2.49
CA GLU A 58 -9.44 4.73 2.22
C GLU A 58 -8.23 5.66 1.99
N LYS A 59 -7.14 5.47 2.72
CA LYS A 59 -5.89 6.25 2.58
C LYS A 59 -4.87 5.48 1.73
N THR A 60 -5.23 5.13 0.52
CA THR A 60 -4.39 4.38 -0.41
C THR A 60 -3.08 5.10 -0.71
N VAL A 61 -1.96 4.41 -0.51
CA VAL A 61 -0.62 4.97 -0.78
C VAL A 61 -0.39 5.00 -2.28
N LYS A 62 -0.38 6.21 -2.84
CA LYS A 62 -0.24 6.45 -4.28
C LYS A 62 1.20 6.47 -4.78
N GLY A 63 2.15 6.79 -3.89
CA GLY A 63 3.57 6.98 -4.20
C GLY A 63 4.40 7.12 -2.94
N GLY A 64 5.71 7.26 -3.09
CA GLY A 64 6.63 7.52 -1.97
C GLY A 64 6.47 8.93 -1.40
N ILE A 65 7.02 9.15 -0.20
CA ILE A 65 7.13 10.47 0.43
C ILE A 65 8.31 11.26 -0.15
N GLY A 66 8.38 12.55 0.19
CA GLY A 66 9.39 13.46 -0.33
C GLY A 66 9.09 13.90 -1.76
N SER A 67 10.06 13.85 -2.65
CA SER A 67 9.90 14.24 -4.06
C SER A 67 8.89 13.38 -4.85
N GLY A 68 8.60 12.18 -4.36
CA GLY A 68 7.57 11.29 -4.92
C GLY A 68 6.14 11.65 -4.51
N ASP A 69 5.94 12.53 -3.53
CA ASP A 69 4.60 12.94 -3.08
C ASP A 69 4.06 14.08 -3.96
N VAL A 70 3.59 13.74 -5.14
CA VAL A 70 3.08 14.69 -6.13
C VAL A 70 1.70 15.22 -5.75
N ASN A 71 1.49 16.52 -5.92
CA ASN A 71 0.17 17.13 -5.78
C ASN A 71 -0.71 16.79 -6.99
N ASN A 72 -1.66 15.90 -6.80
CA ASN A 72 -2.61 15.50 -7.83
C ASN A 72 -3.92 16.28 -7.67
N ARG A 73 -4.66 16.48 -8.78
CA ARG A 73 -6.03 17.03 -8.72
C ARG A 73 -6.99 16.08 -8.00
N LYS A 74 -6.81 14.79 -8.22
CA LYS A 74 -7.56 13.72 -7.56
C LYS A 74 -6.61 12.60 -7.16
N ASN A 75 -7.02 11.84 -6.19
CA ASN A 75 -6.39 10.60 -5.80
C ASN A 75 -7.49 9.61 -5.45
N ILE A 76 -7.70 8.63 -6.31
CA ILE A 76 -8.77 7.65 -6.14
C ILE A 76 -8.27 6.54 -5.22
N SER A 77 -8.83 6.48 -4.02
CA SER A 77 -8.55 5.40 -3.08
C SER A 77 -9.17 4.08 -3.52
N ILE A 78 -8.73 2.98 -2.92
CA ILE A 78 -9.33 1.66 -3.16
C ILE A 78 -10.82 1.68 -2.81
N TYR A 79 -11.18 2.29 -1.69
CA TYR A 79 -12.58 2.47 -1.28
C TYR A 79 -13.40 3.21 -2.34
N GLN A 80 -12.90 4.35 -2.80
CA GLN A 80 -13.59 5.15 -3.80
C GLN A 80 -13.72 4.38 -5.12
N GLY A 81 -12.65 3.78 -5.63
CA GLY A 81 -12.66 3.01 -6.88
C GLY A 81 -13.65 1.84 -6.86
N LEU A 82 -13.69 1.07 -5.77
CA LEU A 82 -14.64 -0.03 -5.62
C LEU A 82 -16.09 0.46 -5.54
N LYS A 83 -16.33 1.55 -4.82
CA LYS A 83 -17.67 2.14 -4.69
C LYS A 83 -18.18 2.70 -6.01
N GLU A 84 -17.34 3.42 -6.76
CA GLU A 84 -17.66 3.95 -8.09
C GLU A 84 -17.86 2.81 -9.11
N ALA A 85 -17.16 1.68 -8.95
CA ALA A 85 -17.35 0.49 -9.77
C ALA A 85 -18.62 -0.31 -9.43
N GLY A 86 -19.35 0.06 -8.38
CA GLY A 86 -20.61 -0.54 -7.96
C GLY A 86 -20.48 -1.74 -7.02
N VAL A 87 -19.32 -1.94 -6.37
CA VAL A 87 -19.16 -2.98 -5.35
C VAL A 87 -19.90 -2.56 -4.07
N LYS A 88 -20.71 -3.46 -3.52
CA LYS A 88 -21.38 -3.24 -2.23
C LYS A 88 -20.36 -3.35 -1.10
N ILE A 89 -19.98 -2.23 -0.50
CA ILE A 89 -19.11 -2.21 0.69
C ILE A 89 -19.99 -2.26 1.94
N VAL A 90 -19.73 -3.24 2.81
CA VAL A 90 -20.53 -3.44 4.04
C VAL A 90 -19.84 -2.93 5.31
N SER A 91 -18.56 -2.54 5.22
CA SER A 91 -17.73 -2.05 6.33
C SER A 91 -17.60 -0.52 6.35
N GLU A 92 -18.63 0.21 5.94
CA GLU A 92 -18.63 1.69 5.85
C GLU A 92 -18.29 2.35 7.20
N ASP A 93 -18.76 1.78 8.32
CA ASP A 93 -18.49 2.30 9.66
C ASP A 93 -17.00 2.14 10.02
N TRP A 94 -16.35 1.04 9.64
CA TRP A 94 -14.93 0.86 9.83
C TRP A 94 -14.11 1.87 9.01
N ILE A 95 -14.49 2.09 7.77
CA ILE A 95 -13.85 3.09 6.87
C ILE A 95 -13.99 4.49 7.45
N SER A 96 -15.19 4.86 7.92
CA SER A 96 -15.47 6.17 8.52
C SER A 96 -14.70 6.39 9.82
N ASP A 97 -14.62 5.37 10.70
CA ASP A 97 -13.81 5.43 11.92
C ASP A 97 -12.33 5.64 11.58
N TYR A 98 -11.80 4.88 10.60
CA TYR A 98 -10.42 5.03 10.18
C TYR A 98 -10.12 6.40 9.58
N HIS A 99 -11.02 6.92 8.76
CA HIS A 99 -10.90 8.28 8.22
C HIS A 99 -10.73 9.31 9.35
N ASN A 100 -11.60 9.27 10.35
CA ASN A 100 -11.55 10.20 11.48
C ASN A 100 -10.26 10.08 12.28
N ARG A 101 -9.80 8.86 12.55
CA ARG A 101 -8.50 8.61 13.23
C ARG A 101 -7.32 9.16 12.42
N TYR A 102 -7.35 8.97 11.13
CA TYR A 102 -6.30 9.46 10.24
C TYR A 102 -6.24 10.99 10.24
N GLU A 103 -7.39 11.66 10.06
CA GLU A 103 -7.43 13.13 10.04
C GLU A 103 -6.98 13.70 11.39
N GLN A 104 -7.41 13.12 12.49
CA GLN A 104 -6.96 13.52 13.83
C GLN A 104 -5.45 13.34 14.01
N ALA A 105 -4.90 12.19 13.62
CA ALA A 105 -3.48 11.94 13.68
C ALA A 105 -2.68 12.89 12.78
N ARG A 106 -3.23 13.26 11.63
CA ARG A 106 -2.66 14.22 10.68
C ARG A 106 -2.54 15.61 11.28
N GLU A 107 -3.59 16.09 11.94
CA GLU A 107 -3.57 17.41 12.58
C GLU A 107 -2.56 17.44 13.75
N VAL A 108 -2.55 16.43 14.62
CA VAL A 108 -1.57 16.32 15.71
C VAL A 108 -0.12 16.29 15.18
N TRP A 109 0.12 15.53 14.11
CA TRP A 109 1.42 15.48 13.47
C TRP A 109 1.83 16.84 12.87
N LYS A 110 0.91 17.50 12.20
CA LYS A 110 1.13 18.82 11.60
C LYS A 110 1.47 19.87 12.64
N GLU A 111 0.73 19.92 13.75
CA GLU A 111 1.03 20.81 14.88
C GLU A 111 2.44 20.52 15.44
N LYS A 112 2.79 19.24 15.64
CA LYS A 112 4.13 18.85 16.08
C LYS A 112 5.21 19.35 15.13
N VAL A 113 5.08 19.10 13.81
CA VAL A 113 6.07 19.53 12.81
C VAL A 113 6.22 21.06 12.80
N LEU A 114 5.12 21.81 12.91
CA LEU A 114 5.16 23.28 12.97
C LEU A 114 5.85 23.81 14.24
N GLU A 115 5.69 23.14 15.38
CA GLU A 115 6.41 23.50 16.60
C GLU A 115 7.92 23.17 16.51
N GLU A 116 8.28 22.01 15.96
CA GLU A 116 9.68 21.66 15.74
C GLU A 116 10.35 22.60 14.71
N ALA A 117 9.62 23.02 13.69
CA ALA A 117 10.11 23.96 12.69
C ALA A 117 10.52 25.33 13.26
N LYS A 118 9.98 25.72 14.41
CA LYS A 118 10.40 26.97 15.10
C LYS A 118 11.76 26.86 15.79
N LYS A 119 12.28 25.62 15.95
CA LYS A 119 13.50 25.33 16.71
C LYS A 119 14.72 25.10 15.81
N VAL A 120 14.53 25.03 14.50
CA VAL A 120 15.56 24.71 13.51
C VAL A 120 15.70 25.83 12.48
N ASP A 121 16.88 26.01 11.92
CA ASP A 121 17.15 27.05 10.94
C ASP A 121 16.42 26.82 9.62
N ASN A 122 16.30 25.55 9.22
CA ASN A 122 15.59 25.15 8.02
C ASN A 122 14.31 24.36 8.40
N PRO A 123 13.11 24.93 8.20
CA PRO A 123 11.84 24.24 8.54
C PRO A 123 11.65 22.90 7.85
N PHE A 124 12.32 22.66 6.71
CA PHE A 124 12.26 21.37 6.02
C PHE A 124 12.89 20.25 6.84
N ASP A 125 13.90 20.55 7.67
CA ASP A 125 14.54 19.54 8.52
C ASP A 125 13.55 18.99 9.55
N ALA A 126 12.72 19.86 10.15
CA ALA A 126 11.68 19.44 11.06
C ALA A 126 10.66 18.48 10.39
N TYR A 127 10.31 18.74 9.14
CA TYR A 127 9.45 17.83 8.36
C TYR A 127 10.15 16.50 8.09
N ALA A 128 11.41 16.53 7.66
CA ALA A 128 12.17 15.34 7.31
C ALA A 128 12.44 14.42 8.51
N GLU A 129 12.68 15.01 9.69
CA GLU A 129 12.94 14.26 10.93
C GLU A 129 11.68 13.71 11.60
N ASN A 130 10.51 14.24 11.26
CA ASN A 130 9.23 13.83 11.83
C ASN A 130 8.29 13.27 10.74
N PRO A 131 8.58 12.13 10.12
CA PRO A 131 7.71 11.56 9.11
C PRO A 131 6.35 11.19 9.70
N PHE A 132 5.28 11.42 8.94
CA PHE A 132 3.96 10.99 9.33
C PHE A 132 3.87 9.45 9.33
N ALA A 133 3.37 8.89 10.42
CA ALA A 133 3.01 7.48 10.53
C ALA A 133 1.50 7.31 10.47
N MET A 134 1.01 6.44 9.60
CA MET A 134 -0.41 6.11 9.54
C MET A 134 -0.86 5.52 10.87
N PRO A 135 -1.97 6.00 11.46
CA PRO A 135 -2.47 5.47 12.72
C PRO A 135 -2.99 4.03 12.54
N LEU A 136 -3.03 3.28 13.63
CA LEU A 136 -3.69 1.98 13.64
C LEU A 136 -5.21 2.17 13.53
N GLY A 137 -5.86 1.33 12.73
CA GLY A 137 -7.32 1.18 12.73
C GLY A 137 -7.84 0.57 14.02
N ARG A 138 -9.13 0.70 14.29
CA ARG A 138 -9.76 -0.12 15.32
C ARG A 138 -9.71 -1.61 14.95
N LYS A 139 -9.89 -2.49 15.92
CA LYS A 139 -10.02 -3.94 15.65
C LYS A 139 -11.20 -4.19 14.72
N VAL A 140 -11.02 -5.18 13.86
CA VAL A 140 -12.13 -5.73 13.09
C VAL A 140 -13.08 -6.41 14.05
N ALA A 141 -14.36 -6.15 13.89
CA ALA A 141 -15.43 -6.72 14.69
C ALA A 141 -16.43 -7.48 13.81
N GLU A 142 -17.31 -8.26 14.42
CA GLU A 142 -18.29 -9.07 13.69
C GLU A 142 -19.21 -8.20 12.83
N GLU A 143 -19.64 -7.05 13.33
CA GLU A 143 -20.48 -6.10 12.61
C GLU A 143 -19.85 -5.59 11.29
N ASP A 144 -18.52 -5.57 11.20
CA ASP A 144 -17.83 -5.12 9.99
C ASP A 144 -17.88 -6.15 8.85
N ILE A 145 -18.09 -7.42 9.20
CA ILE A 145 -17.90 -8.55 8.28
C ILE A 145 -19.11 -9.49 8.18
N CYS A 146 -20.10 -9.38 9.05
CA CYS A 146 -21.22 -10.35 9.10
C CYS A 146 -21.96 -10.46 7.78
N GLU A 147 -22.20 -9.33 7.09
CA GLU A 147 -22.88 -9.29 5.78
C GLU A 147 -21.94 -9.49 4.58
N ALA A 148 -20.64 -9.66 4.81
CA ALA A 148 -19.66 -9.78 3.72
C ALA A 148 -19.59 -11.21 3.16
N ASP A 149 -19.59 -11.33 1.84
CA ASP A 149 -19.22 -12.54 1.12
C ASP A 149 -17.71 -12.75 1.09
N VAL A 150 -16.97 -11.63 1.07
CA VAL A 150 -15.50 -11.60 0.99
C VAL A 150 -14.94 -10.40 1.78
N VAL A 151 -13.77 -10.57 2.35
CA VAL A 151 -13.01 -9.49 2.94
C VAL A 151 -11.87 -9.08 2.01
N ILE A 152 -11.77 -7.80 1.69
CA ILE A 152 -10.62 -7.19 1.02
C ILE A 152 -9.81 -6.48 2.10
N TYR A 153 -8.64 -7.04 2.46
CA TYR A 153 -7.79 -6.49 3.51
C TYR A 153 -6.55 -5.83 2.90
N VAL A 154 -6.38 -4.54 3.14
CA VAL A 154 -5.32 -3.73 2.53
C VAL A 154 -4.17 -3.51 3.49
N ILE A 155 -3.02 -4.07 3.16
CA ILE A 155 -1.75 -3.87 3.88
C ILE A 155 -0.98 -2.77 3.17
N SER A 156 -0.78 -1.63 3.83
CA SER A 156 -0.09 -0.49 3.23
C SER A 156 1.21 -0.17 3.95
N ARG A 157 2.21 0.25 3.17
CA ARG A 157 3.50 0.73 3.68
C ARG A 157 3.90 1.99 2.94
N ILE A 158 4.37 2.97 3.70
CA ILE A 158 4.89 4.23 3.16
C ILE A 158 6.41 4.19 3.29
N SER A 159 7.09 4.47 2.19
CA SER A 159 8.53 4.66 2.15
C SER A 159 8.88 5.83 1.23
N GLY A 160 10.09 6.31 1.27
CA GLY A 160 10.55 7.41 0.43
C GLY A 160 12.05 7.57 0.53
N GLU A 161 12.57 8.56 -0.18
CA GLU A 161 13.99 8.88 -0.19
C GLU A 161 14.53 9.10 1.22
N GLY A 162 15.61 8.39 1.58
CA GLY A 162 16.19 8.41 2.93
C GLY A 162 15.33 7.76 4.03
N LYS A 163 14.28 7.06 3.65
CA LYS A 163 13.36 6.36 4.56
C LYS A 163 13.25 4.89 4.16
N ASP A 164 14.36 4.18 4.27
CA ASP A 164 14.43 2.76 3.96
C ASP A 164 13.50 1.96 4.86
N ARG A 165 12.96 0.90 4.30
CA ARG A 165 12.12 -0.03 5.04
C ARG A 165 12.96 -0.81 6.04
N ARG A 166 12.39 -1.04 7.22
CA ARG A 166 13.09 -1.66 8.36
C ARG A 166 12.55 -3.04 8.66
N LYS A 167 13.42 -3.91 9.17
CA LYS A 167 13.08 -5.25 9.66
C LYS A 167 12.35 -5.17 11.02
N VAL A 168 11.14 -4.57 11.01
CA VAL A 168 10.31 -4.42 12.22
C VAL A 168 8.84 -4.69 11.90
N LYS A 169 8.03 -4.97 12.96
CA LYS A 169 6.57 -5.06 12.85
C LYS A 169 5.97 -3.74 12.36
N GLY A 170 4.99 -3.85 11.48
CA GLY A 170 4.34 -2.71 10.83
C GLY A 170 5.11 -2.11 9.66
N ASP A 171 6.27 -2.67 9.32
CA ASP A 171 7.05 -2.32 8.15
C ASP A 171 7.31 -3.57 7.29
N TYR A 172 8.46 -4.24 7.41
CA TYR A 172 8.73 -5.48 6.67
C TYR A 172 7.80 -6.62 7.14
N TYR A 173 7.60 -6.74 8.44
CA TYR A 173 6.64 -7.68 9.01
C TYR A 173 5.26 -7.06 9.16
N LEU A 174 4.25 -7.92 9.30
CA LEU A 174 2.91 -7.48 9.68
C LEU A 174 2.96 -6.75 11.03
N SER A 175 2.12 -5.73 11.20
CA SER A 175 1.88 -5.15 12.51
C SER A 175 1.07 -6.12 13.39
N GLU A 176 1.11 -5.92 14.70
CA GLU A 176 0.30 -6.71 15.62
C GLU A 176 -1.19 -6.64 15.28
N ARG A 177 -1.66 -5.46 14.86
CA ARG A 177 -3.04 -5.26 14.44
C ARG A 177 -3.39 -6.07 13.19
N GLU A 178 -2.53 -6.05 12.18
CA GLU A 178 -2.75 -6.82 10.95
C GLU A 178 -2.76 -8.33 11.24
N GLU A 179 -1.86 -8.81 12.09
CA GLU A 179 -1.86 -10.21 12.54
C GLU A 179 -3.13 -10.58 13.31
N GLU A 180 -3.56 -9.75 14.27
CA GLU A 180 -4.78 -9.97 15.05
C GLU A 180 -6.02 -10.01 14.15
N ASP A 181 -6.15 -9.04 13.27
CA ASP A 181 -7.29 -8.94 12.36
C ASP A 181 -7.36 -10.15 11.41
N LEU A 182 -6.23 -10.54 10.81
CA LEU A 182 -6.18 -11.67 9.89
C LEU A 182 -6.48 -13.01 10.58
N ARG A 183 -6.01 -13.20 11.82
CA ARG A 183 -6.37 -14.39 12.63
C ARG A 183 -7.85 -14.39 12.99
N TYR A 184 -8.40 -13.25 13.40
CA TYR A 184 -9.82 -13.12 13.68
C TYR A 184 -10.68 -13.45 12.43
N LEU A 185 -10.30 -12.94 11.25
CA LEU A 185 -10.98 -13.26 9.99
C LEU A 185 -10.91 -14.76 9.65
N ALA A 186 -9.83 -15.44 10.01
CA ALA A 186 -9.71 -16.88 9.85
C ALA A 186 -10.64 -17.65 10.81
N GLU A 187 -10.72 -17.24 12.07
CA GLU A 187 -11.64 -17.82 13.07
C GLU A 187 -13.09 -17.64 12.63
N MET A 188 -13.43 -16.51 12.02
CA MET A 188 -14.76 -16.23 11.47
C MET A 188 -15.01 -16.89 10.12
N ASN A 189 -14.07 -17.70 9.62
CA ASN A 189 -14.13 -18.42 8.34
C ASN A 189 -14.50 -17.51 7.15
N LYS A 190 -14.03 -16.27 7.14
CA LYS A 190 -14.26 -15.32 6.05
C LYS A 190 -13.17 -15.45 4.99
N PRO A 191 -13.50 -15.63 3.71
CA PRO A 191 -12.49 -15.62 2.65
C PRO A 191 -11.89 -14.24 2.49
N VAL A 192 -10.56 -14.17 2.39
CA VAL A 192 -9.80 -12.93 2.35
C VAL A 192 -9.05 -12.78 1.04
N ILE A 193 -9.11 -11.58 0.48
CA ILE A 193 -8.21 -11.07 -0.56
C ILE A 193 -7.26 -10.07 0.08
N LEU A 194 -5.97 -10.37 0.13
CA LEU A 194 -4.96 -9.42 0.57
C LEU A 194 -4.54 -8.51 -0.57
N ILE A 195 -4.51 -7.21 -0.30
CA ILE A 195 -3.96 -6.20 -1.19
C ILE A 195 -2.69 -5.64 -0.57
N LEU A 196 -1.56 -5.82 -1.24
CA LEU A 196 -0.28 -5.30 -0.81
C LEU A 196 -0.03 -3.95 -1.50
N ASN A 197 -0.30 -2.87 -0.79
CA ASN A 197 -0.07 -1.49 -1.23
C ASN A 197 1.26 -1.00 -0.62
N ALA A 198 2.35 -1.58 -1.09
CA ALA A 198 3.70 -1.33 -0.58
C ALA A 198 4.72 -1.37 -1.72
N GLY A 199 5.70 -0.47 -1.69
CA GLY A 199 6.76 -0.38 -2.71
C GLY A 199 7.78 -1.52 -2.69
N GLY A 200 7.67 -2.48 -1.74
CA GLY A 200 8.56 -3.63 -1.59
C GLY A 200 7.89 -4.76 -0.82
N PRO A 201 8.60 -5.86 -0.56
CA PRO A 201 8.02 -7.05 0.05
C PRO A 201 7.50 -6.80 1.47
N VAL A 202 6.46 -7.55 1.82
CA VAL A 202 5.95 -7.72 3.19
C VAL A 202 5.98 -9.21 3.47
N GLU A 203 6.55 -9.62 4.59
CA GLU A 203 6.59 -11.02 4.96
C GLU A 203 5.23 -11.50 5.43
N LEU A 204 4.70 -12.53 4.77
CA LEU A 204 3.39 -13.11 5.01
C LEU A 204 3.47 -14.57 5.46
N THR A 205 4.67 -15.14 5.58
CA THR A 205 4.85 -16.59 5.76
C THR A 205 4.07 -17.11 6.96
N ASP A 206 4.21 -16.50 8.12
CA ASP A 206 3.58 -16.97 9.34
C ASP A 206 2.05 -16.97 9.25
N ILE A 207 1.45 -15.92 8.67
CA ILE A 207 -0.01 -15.88 8.53
C ILE A 207 -0.52 -16.84 7.47
N LEU A 208 0.22 -17.05 6.38
CA LEU A 208 -0.15 -18.00 5.34
C LEU A 208 0.00 -19.46 5.78
N GLU A 209 0.87 -19.75 6.74
CA GLU A 209 1.01 -21.07 7.36
C GLU A 209 -0.06 -21.34 8.43
N GLN A 210 -0.64 -20.30 9.01
CA GLN A 210 -1.65 -20.39 10.08
C GLN A 210 -3.09 -20.44 9.59
N THR A 211 -3.36 -20.03 8.34
CA THR A 211 -4.73 -19.91 7.85
C THR A 211 -4.86 -20.20 6.35
N ASP A 212 -5.91 -20.92 6.01
CA ASP A 212 -6.29 -21.23 4.61
C ASP A 212 -7.36 -20.26 4.07
N ASN A 213 -7.78 -19.25 4.83
CA ASN A 213 -8.85 -18.34 4.39
C ASN A 213 -8.37 -17.24 3.45
N ILE A 214 -7.05 -17.03 3.32
CA ILE A 214 -6.48 -16.08 2.36
C ILE A 214 -6.50 -16.69 0.96
N LYS A 215 -7.52 -16.36 0.18
CA LYS A 215 -7.84 -16.97 -1.13
C LYS A 215 -7.28 -16.20 -2.32
N GLY A 216 -6.94 -14.92 -2.12
CA GLY A 216 -6.34 -14.06 -3.14
C GLY A 216 -5.26 -13.17 -2.56
N ILE A 217 -4.20 -12.90 -3.32
CA ILE A 217 -3.15 -11.94 -2.95
C ILE A 217 -2.76 -11.16 -4.20
N LEU A 218 -2.89 -9.85 -4.14
CA LEU A 218 -2.43 -8.94 -5.20
C LEU A 218 -1.39 -7.98 -4.63
N ASN A 219 -0.28 -7.83 -5.34
CA ASN A 219 0.64 -6.72 -5.08
C ASN A 219 0.32 -5.60 -6.05
N ILE A 220 -0.11 -4.47 -5.50
CA ILE A 220 -0.43 -3.27 -6.28
C ILE A 220 0.67 -2.21 -6.21
N SER A 221 1.72 -2.44 -5.43
CA SER A 221 2.77 -1.44 -5.21
C SER A 221 2.17 -0.06 -4.88
N GLN A 222 2.52 0.97 -5.64
CA GLN A 222 2.03 2.34 -5.51
C GLN A 222 1.56 2.83 -6.89
N LEU A 223 0.28 2.70 -7.16
CA LEU A 223 -0.30 2.84 -8.51
C LEU A 223 -0.61 4.29 -8.94
N GLY A 224 -0.21 5.29 -8.16
CA GLY A 224 -0.49 6.69 -8.50
C GLY A 224 -1.96 7.07 -8.29
N GLN A 225 -2.37 8.14 -8.96
CA GLN A 225 -3.66 8.81 -8.71
C GLN A 225 -4.91 7.99 -9.12
N GLU A 226 -4.76 7.06 -10.05
CA GLU A 226 -5.86 6.24 -10.56
C GLU A 226 -5.86 4.81 -9.97
N GLY A 227 -5.08 4.59 -8.91
CA GLY A 227 -4.81 3.24 -8.38
C GLY A 227 -6.06 2.51 -7.89
N GLY A 228 -6.99 3.21 -7.24
CA GLY A 228 -8.25 2.61 -6.78
C GLY A 228 -9.14 2.12 -7.92
N ASP A 229 -9.27 2.93 -8.98
CA ASP A 229 -10.02 2.55 -10.18
C ASP A 229 -9.38 1.36 -10.92
N ALA A 230 -8.05 1.37 -11.03
CA ALA A 230 -7.30 0.31 -11.68
C ALA A 230 -7.48 -1.02 -10.93
N LEU A 231 -7.38 -1.00 -9.61
CA LEU A 231 -7.60 -2.18 -8.77
C LEU A 231 -9.04 -2.68 -8.87
N ALA A 232 -10.03 -1.78 -8.86
CA ALA A 232 -11.43 -2.16 -8.99
C ALA A 232 -11.70 -2.89 -10.31
N ASP A 233 -11.14 -2.40 -11.43
CA ASP A 233 -11.29 -3.06 -12.73
C ASP A 233 -10.65 -4.46 -12.76
N VAL A 234 -9.50 -4.64 -12.08
CA VAL A 234 -8.85 -5.97 -11.95
C VAL A 234 -9.67 -6.89 -11.06
N LEU A 235 -10.14 -6.43 -9.90
CA LEU A 235 -10.92 -7.26 -8.98
C LEU A 235 -12.24 -7.72 -9.60
N LEU A 236 -12.84 -6.90 -10.48
CA LEU A 236 -14.09 -7.21 -11.19
C LEU A 236 -13.86 -7.95 -12.51
N GLY A 237 -12.62 -8.24 -12.89
CA GLY A 237 -12.28 -8.94 -14.13
C GLY A 237 -12.49 -8.14 -15.41
N LYS A 238 -12.59 -6.80 -15.33
CA LYS A 238 -12.64 -5.92 -16.49
C LYS A 238 -11.25 -5.77 -17.14
N GLU A 239 -10.20 -5.85 -16.29
CA GLU A 239 -8.80 -5.82 -16.72
C GLU A 239 -8.07 -7.03 -16.13
N VAL A 240 -7.05 -7.51 -16.85
CA VAL A 240 -6.23 -8.65 -16.43
C VAL A 240 -4.93 -8.12 -15.81
N PRO A 241 -4.58 -8.54 -14.58
CA PRO A 241 -3.32 -8.14 -13.95
C PRO A 241 -2.14 -8.77 -14.71
N GLY A 242 -1.39 -7.95 -15.43
CA GLY A 242 -0.25 -8.37 -16.28
C GLY A 242 1.10 -8.28 -15.60
N GLY A 243 1.18 -7.62 -14.45
CA GLY A 243 2.41 -7.35 -13.73
C GLY A 243 3.15 -8.61 -13.28
N LYS A 244 4.47 -8.47 -13.13
CA LYS A 244 5.35 -9.49 -12.59
C LYS A 244 6.23 -8.87 -11.52
N LEU A 245 6.61 -9.66 -10.52
CA LEU A 245 7.61 -9.21 -9.55
C LEU A 245 8.92 -8.92 -10.26
N THR A 246 9.55 -7.82 -9.91
CA THR A 246 10.85 -7.38 -10.45
C THR A 246 12.03 -8.09 -9.77
N THR A 247 11.78 -8.69 -8.62
CA THR A 247 12.76 -9.47 -7.85
C THR A 247 12.06 -10.64 -7.17
N THR A 248 12.84 -11.63 -6.73
CA THR A 248 12.32 -12.71 -5.90
C THR A 248 12.00 -12.19 -4.49
N TRP A 249 10.81 -12.49 -3.99
CA TRP A 249 10.46 -12.25 -2.60
C TRP A 249 10.74 -13.50 -1.79
N ALA A 250 11.64 -13.39 -0.82
CA ALA A 250 11.95 -14.47 0.09
C ALA A 250 10.74 -14.83 0.96
N ARG A 251 10.66 -16.10 1.39
CA ARG A 251 9.62 -16.52 2.33
C ARG A 251 9.83 -15.87 3.70
N ARG A 252 11.09 -15.84 4.16
CA ARG A 252 11.52 -15.19 5.40
C ARG A 252 12.65 -14.22 5.11
N TYR A 253 12.75 -13.18 5.92
CA TYR A 253 13.83 -12.19 5.77
C TYR A 253 15.21 -12.84 5.79
N GLU A 254 15.39 -13.86 6.62
CA GLU A 254 16.65 -14.58 6.81
C GLU A 254 17.07 -15.40 5.56
N ASP A 255 16.14 -15.64 4.63
CA ASP A 255 16.43 -16.32 3.37
C ASP A 255 17.18 -15.42 2.36
N TYR A 256 17.23 -14.09 2.61
CA TYR A 256 18.08 -13.21 1.80
C TYR A 256 19.54 -13.37 2.19
N PRO A 257 20.45 -13.61 1.22
CA PRO A 257 21.87 -13.86 1.51
C PRO A 257 22.57 -12.76 2.30
N ALA A 258 22.15 -11.51 2.15
CA ALA A 258 22.70 -10.34 2.82
C ALA A 258 21.87 -9.86 4.04
N SER A 259 20.92 -10.68 4.51
CA SER A 259 19.93 -10.28 5.53
C SER A 259 20.53 -9.73 6.84
N GLU A 260 21.69 -10.22 7.24
CA GLU A 260 22.38 -9.80 8.47
C GLU A 260 23.29 -8.58 8.30
N GLU A 261 23.67 -8.28 7.05
CA GLU A 261 24.68 -7.26 6.75
C GLU A 261 24.14 -6.14 5.87
N TYR A 262 22.84 -6.16 5.57
CA TYR A 262 22.24 -5.16 4.70
C TYR A 262 22.16 -3.78 5.35
N GLY A 263 22.76 -2.81 4.67
CA GLY A 263 22.65 -1.40 4.96
C GLY A 263 23.34 -0.92 6.24
N TYR A 264 23.25 0.36 6.49
CA TYR A 264 23.87 1.04 7.62
C TYR A 264 23.39 0.57 8.99
N LEU A 265 22.28 -0.16 9.03
CA LEU A 265 21.72 -0.66 10.28
C LEU A 265 22.56 -1.76 10.93
N ASN A 266 23.35 -2.47 10.14
CA ASN A 266 24.05 -3.70 10.57
C ASN A 266 25.56 -3.58 10.52
N GLY A 267 26.12 -2.43 10.10
CA GLY A 267 27.47 -2.58 9.77
C GLY A 267 28.40 -1.41 9.73
N ASN A 268 29.51 -1.74 9.20
CA ASN A 268 30.58 -0.84 8.92
C ASN A 268 30.29 -0.12 7.60
N LEU A 269 29.88 1.14 7.67
CA LEU A 269 29.62 1.99 6.51
C LEU A 269 30.82 2.19 5.59
N GLU A 270 32.01 1.82 6.07
CA GLU A 270 33.25 1.93 5.28
C GLU A 270 33.51 0.70 4.40
N LYS A 271 32.83 -0.41 4.65
CA LYS A 271 33.06 -1.68 3.94
C LYS A 271 31.77 -2.42 3.67
N GLU A 272 31.33 -2.41 2.43
CA GLU A 272 30.26 -3.25 1.93
C GLU A 272 30.81 -4.52 1.28
N LYS A 273 30.20 -5.65 1.57
CA LYS A 273 30.54 -6.96 0.96
C LYS A 273 29.35 -7.46 0.15
N TYR A 274 29.52 -7.55 -1.15
CA TYR A 274 28.53 -8.11 -2.07
C TYR A 274 28.59 -9.64 -2.02
N LYS A 275 28.09 -10.25 -0.94
CA LYS A 275 28.14 -11.69 -0.71
C LYS A 275 27.37 -12.52 -1.72
N GLU A 276 26.32 -11.93 -2.28
CA GLU A 276 25.47 -12.58 -3.27
C GLU A 276 26.19 -12.81 -4.61
N GLY A 277 27.20 -11.99 -4.93
CA GLY A 277 27.90 -12.05 -6.20
C GLY A 277 26.93 -11.88 -7.36
N ILE A 278 26.89 -12.87 -8.26
CA ILE A 278 25.97 -12.93 -9.40
C ILE A 278 24.59 -13.54 -9.04
N TYR A 279 24.46 -14.08 -7.84
CA TYR A 279 23.24 -14.77 -7.39
C TYR A 279 22.30 -13.84 -6.66
N VAL A 280 21.91 -12.74 -7.31
CA VAL A 280 20.98 -11.76 -6.74
C VAL A 280 19.54 -12.12 -7.08
N GLY A 281 18.72 -12.31 -6.06
CA GLY A 281 17.28 -12.48 -6.20
C GLY A 281 16.87 -13.64 -7.12
N CYS A 282 16.16 -13.34 -8.21
CA CYS A 282 15.59 -14.34 -9.11
C CYS A 282 16.63 -15.27 -9.80
N LEU A 283 17.87 -14.87 -9.87
CA LEU A 283 18.92 -15.69 -10.50
C LEU A 283 19.28 -16.92 -9.66
N LEU A 284 18.97 -16.93 -8.38
CA LEU A 284 19.22 -18.07 -7.49
C LEU A 284 18.38 -19.30 -7.84
N TYR A 285 17.22 -19.11 -8.47
CA TYR A 285 16.25 -20.18 -8.78
C TYR A 285 16.16 -20.55 -10.25
N THR A 286 16.86 -19.81 -11.11
CA THR A 286 16.82 -20.02 -12.57
C THR A 286 18.12 -20.57 -13.15
N SER A 287 19.15 -20.74 -12.33
CA SER A 287 20.46 -21.29 -12.71
C SER A 287 20.63 -22.74 -12.31
#